data_e03cd05c63ed06742ae8d47bfeded9b0
#
_entry.id   e03cd05c63ed06742ae8d47bfeded9b0
#
_cell.length_a   1.000
_cell.length_b   1.000
_cell.length_c   1.000
_cell.angle_alpha   90.00
_cell.angle_beta   90.00
_cell.angle_gamma   90.00
#
_symmetry.space_group_name_H-M   'P 1'
#
loop_
_entity.id
_entity.type
_entity.pdbx_description
1 polymer ?
#
loop_
_entity_poly.entity_id
_entity_poly.type
_entity_poly.pdbx_seq_one_letter_code
_entity_poly.pdbx_strand_id
1 'polypeptide(L)'
;SSEYASVRDLDGWFRFPDHVTGLGSLCVNITQHGQSAYRLLLLDTKKDLSDSEGFLLEFLAEMIHHAFLHNVMQKTSPAQSLHTVLLRALDDRMADYIAVSQALDALGWHSRHTYCCLYLQLSDMDQKNLTANSVCAYLENILTGCSAFPHGGGIVAFFNLTLSDFSMTDLMERMVHFVEDSSLNAGFSRCMNGHMNLRRQYIQAK
;
A
#
# COMPACT_ATOMS: atom_id res chain seq x y z
N SER A 1 -5.10 -15.14 18.97
CA SER A 1 -6.08 -15.94 19.75
C SER A 1 -6.75 -16.95 18.82
N SER A 2 -7.10 -18.13 19.33
CA SER A 2 -7.68 -19.22 18.53
C SER A 2 -9.03 -18.87 17.90
N GLU A 3 -9.77 -17.94 18.50
CA GLU A 3 -11.09 -17.50 18.02
C GLU A 3 -11.03 -16.69 16.72
N TYR A 4 -9.97 -15.91 16.51
CA TYR A 4 -9.77 -15.20 15.24
C TYR A 4 -9.42 -16.15 14.09
N ALA A 5 -8.77 -17.28 14.39
CA ALA A 5 -8.45 -18.28 13.39
C ALA A 5 -9.69 -19.05 12.92
N SER A 6 -10.65 -19.33 13.85
CA SER A 6 -11.87 -20.10 13.54
C SER A 6 -12.85 -19.37 12.60
N VAL A 7 -12.78 -18.03 12.54
CA VAL A 7 -13.68 -17.20 11.71
C VAL A 7 -13.02 -16.67 10.44
N ARG A 8 -11.77 -17.07 10.18
CA ARG A 8 -10.99 -16.57 9.05
C ARG A 8 -11.56 -16.98 7.69
N ASP A 9 -12.10 -18.18 7.64
CA ASP A 9 -12.53 -18.82 6.39
C ASP A 9 -14.06 -18.94 6.29
N LEU A 10 -14.81 -18.16 7.11
CA LEU A 10 -16.26 -18.11 7.02
C LEU A 10 -16.70 -17.28 5.83
N ASP A 11 -17.61 -17.84 5.04
CA ASP A 11 -18.30 -17.13 3.95
C ASP A 11 -19.56 -16.43 4.48
N GLY A 12 -19.90 -15.30 3.84
CA GLY A 12 -21.04 -14.48 4.24
C GLY A 12 -20.78 -13.66 5.52
N TRP A 13 -21.86 -13.09 6.06
CA TRP A 13 -21.78 -12.38 7.33
C TRP A 13 -21.89 -13.32 8.53
N PHE A 14 -21.22 -12.97 9.61
CA PHE A 14 -21.26 -13.72 10.88
C PHE A 14 -21.16 -12.75 12.07
N ARG A 15 -21.56 -13.26 13.25
CA ARG A 15 -21.44 -12.52 14.52
C ARG A 15 -20.16 -12.93 15.25
N PHE A 16 -19.44 -11.93 15.72
CA PHE A 16 -18.41 -12.21 16.73
C PHE A 16 -19.07 -12.34 18.11
N PRO A 17 -18.56 -13.24 18.96
CA PRO A 17 -19.03 -13.34 20.33
C PRO A 17 -18.84 -12.02 21.08
N ASP A 18 -19.85 -11.54 21.81
CA ASP A 18 -19.83 -10.26 22.53
C ASP A 18 -18.67 -10.17 23.55
N HIS A 19 -18.21 -11.29 24.07
CA HIS A 19 -17.08 -11.31 25.01
C HIS A 19 -15.73 -10.99 24.34
N VAL A 20 -15.62 -11.08 23.03
CA VAL A 20 -14.40 -10.76 22.27
C VAL A 20 -14.34 -9.28 21.94
N THR A 21 -15.45 -8.68 21.57
CA THR A 21 -15.51 -7.28 21.15
C THR A 21 -16.03 -6.34 22.26
N GLY A 22 -16.72 -6.90 23.25
CA GLY A 22 -17.46 -6.11 24.25
C GLY A 22 -18.72 -5.42 23.73
N LEU A 23 -19.00 -5.57 22.44
CA LEU A 23 -20.08 -4.90 21.70
C LEU A 23 -20.78 -5.92 20.80
N GLY A 24 -22.05 -5.67 20.47
CA GLY A 24 -22.71 -6.39 19.38
C GLY A 24 -21.94 -6.15 18.06
N SER A 25 -21.59 -7.20 17.35
CA SER A 25 -20.78 -7.06 16.14
C SER A 25 -21.21 -8.00 15.02
N LEU A 26 -21.24 -7.46 13.79
CA LEU A 26 -21.39 -8.20 12.56
C LEU A 26 -20.13 -8.09 11.73
N CYS A 27 -19.74 -9.17 11.09
CA CYS A 27 -18.50 -9.25 10.33
C CYS A 27 -18.72 -9.89 8.97
N VAL A 28 -17.95 -9.45 7.98
CA VAL A 28 -17.81 -10.08 6.66
C VAL A 28 -16.34 -10.17 6.31
N ASN A 29 -15.89 -11.35 5.87
CA ASN A 29 -14.57 -11.51 5.30
C ASN A 29 -14.59 -11.15 3.81
N ILE A 30 -13.69 -10.25 3.40
CA ILE A 30 -13.45 -9.95 1.99
C ILE A 30 -12.26 -10.78 1.56
N THR A 31 -12.49 -11.74 0.65
CA THR A 31 -11.46 -12.66 0.16
C THR A 31 -10.81 -12.12 -1.11
N GLN A 32 -9.50 -12.30 -1.23
CA GLN A 32 -8.77 -12.02 -2.44
C GLN A 32 -7.91 -13.23 -2.79
N HIS A 33 -8.04 -13.74 -4.02
CA HIS A 33 -7.33 -14.96 -4.48
C HIS A 33 -7.55 -16.18 -3.56
N GLY A 34 -8.75 -16.32 -3.01
CA GLY A 34 -9.09 -17.46 -2.13
C GLY A 34 -8.55 -17.36 -0.71
N GLN A 35 -7.98 -16.22 -0.33
CA GLN A 35 -7.54 -15.94 1.05
C GLN A 35 -8.26 -14.72 1.60
N SER A 36 -8.61 -14.77 2.89
CA SER A 36 -9.19 -13.62 3.58
C SER A 36 -8.15 -12.49 3.65
N ALA A 37 -8.39 -11.41 2.89
CA ALA A 37 -7.50 -10.26 2.78
C ALA A 37 -7.93 -9.13 3.73
N TYR A 38 -9.24 -8.92 3.88
CA TYR A 38 -9.80 -7.85 4.70
C TYR A 38 -11.01 -8.36 5.47
N ARG A 39 -11.38 -7.65 6.53
CA ARG A 39 -12.59 -7.90 7.29
C ARG A 39 -13.33 -6.58 7.48
N LEU A 40 -14.60 -6.57 7.09
CA LEU A 40 -15.51 -5.48 7.39
C LEU A 40 -16.21 -5.78 8.71
N LEU A 41 -16.19 -4.81 9.63
CA LEU A 41 -16.75 -4.97 10.98
C LEU A 41 -17.73 -3.84 11.25
N LEU A 42 -18.98 -4.21 11.59
CA LEU A 42 -19.99 -3.31 12.10
C LEU A 42 -20.11 -3.51 13.62
N LEU A 43 -19.95 -2.44 14.40
CA LEU A 43 -20.04 -2.47 15.85
C LEU A 43 -21.25 -1.62 16.29
N ASP A 44 -22.07 -2.15 17.19
CA ASP A 44 -23.14 -1.40 17.83
C ASP A 44 -23.03 -1.48 19.36
N THR A 45 -23.06 -0.33 20.00
CA THR A 45 -23.08 -0.19 21.45
C THR A 45 -24.44 -0.52 22.06
N LYS A 46 -25.51 -0.52 21.27
CA LYS A 46 -26.89 -0.72 21.70
C LYS A 46 -27.43 -2.14 21.53
N LYS A 47 -26.65 -3.03 20.91
CA LYS A 47 -26.81 -4.49 20.92
C LYS A 47 -27.81 -5.17 19.98
N ASP A 48 -28.62 -4.48 19.23
CA ASP A 48 -29.66 -5.16 18.44
C ASP A 48 -29.39 -5.11 16.94
N LEU A 49 -28.20 -5.56 16.53
CA LEU A 49 -27.91 -5.79 15.13
C LEU A 49 -28.73 -6.97 14.62
N SER A 50 -29.63 -6.72 13.66
CA SER A 50 -30.47 -7.72 13.03
C SER A 50 -29.79 -8.39 11.84
N ASP A 51 -30.41 -9.44 11.32
CA ASP A 51 -29.94 -10.10 10.11
C ASP A 51 -29.98 -9.18 8.88
N SER A 52 -30.87 -8.18 8.89
CA SER A 52 -30.94 -7.18 7.83
C SER A 52 -29.67 -6.34 7.71
N GLU A 53 -29.08 -5.95 8.85
CA GLU A 53 -27.79 -5.26 8.87
C GLU A 53 -26.65 -6.20 8.42
N GLY A 54 -26.75 -7.51 8.69
CA GLY A 54 -25.84 -8.52 8.20
C GLY A 54 -25.82 -8.59 6.67
N PHE A 55 -26.98 -8.64 6.03
CA PHE A 55 -27.10 -8.61 4.56
C PHE A 55 -26.63 -7.29 3.95
N LEU A 56 -26.88 -6.16 4.60
CA LEU A 56 -26.36 -4.86 4.16
C LEU A 56 -24.83 -4.82 4.24
N LEU A 57 -24.27 -5.38 5.30
CA LEU A 57 -22.81 -5.45 5.47
C LEU A 57 -22.17 -6.33 4.39
N GLU A 58 -22.79 -7.45 4.03
CA GLU A 58 -22.36 -8.33 2.95
C GLU A 58 -22.42 -7.61 1.60
N PHE A 59 -23.50 -6.92 1.30
CA PHE A 59 -23.61 -6.11 0.09
C PHE A 59 -22.54 -5.01 0.01
N LEU A 60 -22.25 -4.32 1.12
CA LEU A 60 -21.16 -3.34 1.21
C LEU A 60 -19.79 -4.00 0.99
N ALA A 61 -19.59 -5.19 1.53
CA ALA A 61 -18.34 -5.94 1.34
C ALA A 61 -18.14 -6.31 -0.14
N GLU A 62 -19.20 -6.73 -0.85
CA GLU A 62 -19.16 -6.98 -2.30
C GLU A 62 -18.83 -5.70 -3.09
N MET A 63 -19.49 -4.59 -2.76
CA MET A 63 -19.19 -3.31 -3.42
C MET A 63 -17.74 -2.88 -3.21
N ILE A 64 -17.23 -3.00 -2.00
CA ILE A 64 -15.83 -2.71 -1.67
C ILE A 64 -14.90 -3.65 -2.43
N HIS A 65 -15.21 -4.95 -2.46
CA HIS A 65 -14.44 -5.94 -3.22
C HIS A 65 -14.38 -5.59 -4.72
N HIS A 66 -15.53 -5.25 -5.32
CA HIS A 66 -15.59 -4.81 -6.72
C HIS A 66 -14.81 -3.51 -6.95
N ALA A 67 -14.88 -2.54 -6.04
CA ALA A 67 -14.10 -1.31 -6.14
C ALA A 67 -12.59 -1.58 -6.09
N PHE A 68 -12.15 -2.50 -5.21
CA PHE A 68 -10.75 -2.93 -5.17
C PHE A 68 -10.33 -3.65 -6.44
N LEU A 69 -11.14 -4.58 -6.94
CA LEU A 69 -10.87 -5.28 -8.20
C LEU A 69 -10.81 -4.30 -9.38
N HIS A 70 -11.73 -3.34 -9.44
CA HIS A 70 -11.76 -2.35 -10.51
C HIS A 70 -10.52 -1.43 -10.44
N ASN A 71 -10.12 -0.97 -9.25
CA ASN A 71 -8.90 -0.19 -9.08
C ASN A 71 -7.64 -0.99 -9.39
N VAL A 72 -7.62 -2.27 -9.02
CA VAL A 72 -6.52 -3.18 -9.39
C VAL A 72 -6.50 -3.43 -10.89
N MET A 73 -7.67 -3.63 -11.53
CA MET A 73 -7.74 -3.82 -13.00
C MET A 73 -7.45 -2.54 -13.79
N GLN A 74 -7.80 -1.37 -13.29
CA GLN A 74 -7.37 -0.10 -13.91
C GLN A 74 -5.86 0.12 -13.78
N LYS A 75 -5.24 -0.34 -12.67
CA LYS A 75 -3.77 -0.33 -12.52
C LYS A 75 -3.07 -1.45 -13.32
N THR A 76 -3.78 -2.48 -13.73
CA THR A 76 -3.27 -3.59 -14.57
C THR A 76 -3.66 -3.45 -16.05
N SER A 77 -3.80 -2.23 -16.58
CA SER A 77 -3.70 -2.03 -18.02
C SER A 77 -2.39 -2.65 -18.53
N PRO A 78 -2.33 -3.27 -19.73
CA PRO A 78 -1.16 -4.03 -20.21
C PRO A 78 0.12 -3.21 -20.39
N ALA A 79 0.07 -1.90 -20.25
CA ALA A 79 1.24 -1.09 -19.94
C ALA A 79 1.72 -1.50 -18.53
N GLN A 80 2.91 -2.07 -18.44
CA GLN A 80 3.60 -2.41 -17.21
C GLN A 80 3.35 -1.31 -16.17
N SER A 81 2.75 -1.65 -15.04
CA SER A 81 2.49 -0.64 -14.01
C SER A 81 3.82 0.00 -13.60
N LEU A 82 3.82 1.27 -13.27
CA LEU A 82 5.02 1.99 -12.81
C LEU A 82 5.76 1.20 -11.71
N HIS A 83 5.01 0.60 -10.78
CA HIS A 83 5.57 -0.27 -9.74
C HIS A 83 6.40 -1.43 -10.30
N THR A 84 5.91 -2.11 -11.33
CA THR A 84 6.62 -3.24 -11.95
C THR A 84 7.93 -2.77 -12.61
N VAL A 85 7.90 -1.62 -13.25
CA VAL A 85 9.10 -1.05 -13.89
C VAL A 85 10.11 -0.59 -12.84
N LEU A 86 9.65 0.07 -11.77
CA LEU A 86 10.51 0.49 -10.65
C LEU A 86 11.11 -0.70 -9.91
N LEU A 87 10.36 -1.77 -9.68
CA LEU A 87 10.89 -3.01 -9.11
C LEU A 87 12.02 -3.59 -9.98
N ARG A 88 11.85 -3.61 -11.31
CA ARG A 88 12.92 -4.04 -12.24
C ARG A 88 14.14 -3.12 -12.16
N ALA A 89 13.93 -1.80 -11.95
CA ALA A 89 15.04 -0.86 -11.80
C ALA A 89 15.88 -1.13 -10.54
N LEU A 90 15.31 -1.81 -9.52
CA LEU A 90 16.03 -2.22 -8.32
C LEU A 90 16.82 -3.51 -8.49
N ASP A 91 16.45 -4.36 -9.44
CA ASP A 91 17.17 -5.61 -9.75
C ASP A 91 18.55 -5.34 -10.38
N ASP A 92 19.52 -6.18 -10.03
CA ASP A 92 20.94 -6.02 -10.45
C ASP A 92 21.22 -6.43 -11.91
N ARG A 93 20.20 -6.67 -12.70
CA ARG A 93 20.37 -7.16 -14.07
C ARG A 93 20.64 -6.01 -15.03
N MET A 94 21.91 -5.69 -15.24
CA MET A 94 22.36 -4.67 -16.21
C MET A 94 21.79 -4.86 -17.63
N ALA A 95 21.37 -6.08 -18.00
CA ALA A 95 20.85 -6.39 -19.33
C ALA A 95 19.49 -5.71 -19.64
N ASP A 96 18.72 -5.29 -18.64
CA ASP A 96 17.38 -4.72 -18.80
C ASP A 96 17.33 -3.18 -18.70
N TYR A 97 18.46 -2.53 -18.51
CA TYR A 97 18.50 -1.08 -18.24
C TYR A 97 17.82 -0.24 -19.33
N ILE A 98 18.08 -0.54 -20.60
CA ILE A 98 17.50 0.22 -21.72
C ILE A 98 15.98 0.04 -21.76
N ALA A 99 15.50 -1.19 -21.54
CA ALA A 99 14.08 -1.49 -21.51
C ALA A 99 13.37 -0.82 -20.32
N VAL A 100 14.00 -0.81 -19.15
CA VAL A 100 13.50 -0.11 -17.95
C VAL A 100 13.46 1.39 -18.20
N SER A 101 14.51 1.96 -18.78
CA SER A 101 14.57 3.39 -19.12
C SER A 101 13.45 3.79 -20.08
N GLN A 102 13.26 3.04 -21.16
CA GLN A 102 12.20 3.30 -22.14
C GLN A 102 10.81 3.16 -21.52
N ALA A 103 10.61 2.15 -20.66
CA ALA A 103 9.34 1.95 -19.97
C ALA A 103 9.04 3.07 -18.97
N LEU A 104 10.02 3.57 -18.24
CA LEU A 104 9.88 4.73 -17.35
C LEU A 104 9.57 6.00 -18.15
N ASP A 105 10.26 6.24 -19.27
CA ASP A 105 9.99 7.37 -20.15
C ASP A 105 8.55 7.33 -20.70
N ALA A 106 8.06 6.16 -21.11
CA ALA A 106 6.69 5.96 -21.58
C ALA A 106 5.64 6.22 -20.47
N LEU A 107 6.00 6.05 -19.21
CA LEU A 107 5.16 6.34 -18.04
C LEU A 107 5.32 7.77 -17.51
N GLY A 108 6.04 8.64 -18.24
CA GLY A 108 6.27 10.03 -17.89
C GLY A 108 7.38 10.26 -16.85
N TRP A 109 8.15 9.21 -16.51
CA TRP A 109 9.31 9.31 -15.63
C TRP A 109 10.59 9.42 -16.46
N HIS A 110 11.02 10.65 -16.75
CA HIS A 110 12.07 10.92 -17.73
C HIS A 110 13.47 11.03 -17.11
N SER A 111 14.49 10.73 -17.92
CA SER A 111 15.91 10.81 -17.52
C SER A 111 16.36 12.21 -17.07
N ARG A 112 15.63 13.26 -17.44
CA ARG A 112 15.88 14.67 -17.03
C ARG A 112 15.22 15.06 -15.70
N HIS A 113 14.34 14.22 -15.17
CA HIS A 113 13.63 14.51 -13.90
C HIS A 113 14.54 14.27 -12.70
N THR A 114 14.21 14.91 -11.60
CA THR A 114 14.88 14.76 -10.31
C THR A 114 14.10 13.78 -9.44
N TYR A 115 14.80 12.82 -8.89
CA TYR A 115 14.22 11.75 -8.07
C TYR A 115 14.86 11.70 -6.68
N CYS A 116 14.10 11.23 -5.69
CA CYS A 116 14.60 10.77 -4.42
C CYS A 116 13.86 9.50 -4.00
N CYS A 117 14.42 8.78 -3.03
CA CYS A 117 13.87 7.55 -2.49
C CYS A 117 13.71 7.67 -0.98
N LEU A 118 12.58 7.21 -0.48
CA LEU A 118 12.31 6.94 0.92
C LEU A 118 12.26 5.42 1.11
N TYR A 119 12.89 4.93 2.16
CA TYR A 119 12.72 3.57 2.67
C TYR A 119 12.12 3.62 4.07
N LEU A 120 10.99 2.95 4.25
CA LEU A 120 10.36 2.77 5.57
C LEU A 120 10.58 1.32 6.00
N GLN A 121 11.23 1.14 7.13
CA GLN A 121 11.42 -0.18 7.71
C GLN A 121 10.17 -0.59 8.47
N LEU A 122 9.59 -1.74 8.09
CA LEU A 122 8.44 -2.31 8.77
C LEU A 122 8.88 -3.32 9.83
N SER A 123 8.19 -3.34 10.97
CA SER A 123 8.32 -4.42 11.93
C SER A 123 7.74 -5.73 11.37
N ASP A 124 8.12 -6.87 11.97
CA ASP A 124 7.56 -8.18 11.58
C ASP A 124 6.04 -8.23 11.74
N MET A 125 5.48 -7.48 12.70
CA MET A 125 4.04 -7.40 12.94
C MET A 125 3.34 -6.59 11.85
N ASP A 126 3.93 -5.47 11.42
CA ASP A 126 3.39 -4.63 10.36
C ASP A 126 3.39 -5.35 9.01
N GLN A 127 4.43 -6.13 8.73
CA GLN A 127 4.51 -6.95 7.53
C GLN A 127 3.39 -8.01 7.48
N LYS A 128 3.06 -8.64 8.63
CA LYS A 128 1.99 -9.64 8.73
C LYS A 128 0.58 -9.06 8.64
N ASN A 129 0.40 -7.80 9.03
CA ASN A 129 -0.90 -7.14 9.11
C ASN A 129 -1.32 -6.42 7.82
N LEU A 130 -0.63 -6.63 6.70
CA LEU A 130 -0.89 -5.95 5.41
C LEU A 130 -0.77 -4.41 5.48
N THR A 131 -0.15 -3.88 6.52
CA THR A 131 0.05 -2.44 6.75
C THR A 131 0.82 -1.81 5.59
N ALA A 132 1.74 -2.55 4.97
CA ALA A 132 2.57 -2.07 3.86
C ALA A 132 1.73 -1.51 2.70
N ASN A 133 0.70 -2.23 2.24
CA ASN A 133 -0.12 -1.78 1.12
C ASN A 133 -0.95 -0.54 1.47
N SER A 134 -1.44 -0.45 2.71
CA SER A 134 -2.19 0.73 3.19
C SER A 134 -1.29 1.96 3.26
N VAL A 135 -0.06 1.81 3.74
CA VAL A 135 0.93 2.90 3.77
C VAL A 135 1.34 3.32 2.36
N CYS A 136 1.58 2.37 1.44
CA CYS A 136 1.87 2.69 0.04
C CYS A 136 0.74 3.51 -0.59
N ALA A 137 -0.51 3.05 -0.44
CA ALA A 137 -1.67 3.77 -0.96
C ALA A 137 -1.84 5.16 -0.34
N TYR A 138 -1.59 5.30 0.96
CA TYR A 138 -1.61 6.59 1.64
C TYR A 138 -0.57 7.54 1.04
N LEU A 139 0.70 7.11 0.92
CA LEU A 139 1.77 7.95 0.35
C LEU A 139 1.46 8.39 -1.08
N GLU A 140 0.97 7.47 -1.93
CA GLU A 140 0.61 7.79 -3.31
C GLU A 140 -0.59 8.73 -3.44
N ASN A 141 -1.52 8.69 -2.48
CA ASN A 141 -2.70 9.57 -2.49
C ASN A 141 -2.39 10.98 -2.03
N ILE A 142 -1.47 11.16 -1.08
CA ILE A 142 -1.17 12.49 -0.51
C ILE A 142 0.03 13.19 -1.16
N LEU A 143 0.85 12.45 -1.93
CA LEU A 143 2.10 12.95 -2.50
C LEU A 143 2.11 12.76 -4.02
N THR A 144 1.84 13.83 -4.75
CA THR A 144 1.90 13.85 -6.22
C THR A 144 3.30 13.46 -6.69
N GLY A 145 3.38 12.58 -7.69
CA GLY A 145 4.66 12.10 -8.21
C GLY A 145 5.31 11.01 -7.36
N CYS A 146 4.60 10.49 -6.35
CA CYS A 146 5.02 9.34 -5.55
C CYS A 146 4.63 8.02 -6.21
N SER A 147 5.52 7.03 -6.10
CA SER A 147 5.19 5.62 -6.35
C SER A 147 5.80 4.76 -5.26
N ALA A 148 4.95 4.07 -4.51
CA ALA A 148 5.32 3.33 -3.32
C ALA A 148 4.91 1.85 -3.43
N PHE A 149 5.78 0.95 -2.97
CA PHE A 149 5.54 -0.50 -3.01
C PHE A 149 6.33 -1.23 -1.93
N PRO A 150 5.85 -2.39 -1.46
CA PRO A 150 6.59 -3.22 -0.53
C PRO A 150 7.82 -3.83 -1.20
N HIS A 151 9.00 -3.70 -0.58
CA HIS A 151 10.24 -4.31 -1.07
C HIS A 151 11.28 -4.42 0.05
N GLY A 152 12.01 -5.54 0.08
CA GLY A 152 13.17 -5.73 0.97
C GLY A 152 12.87 -5.69 2.47
N GLY A 153 11.67 -6.09 2.88
CA GLY A 153 11.23 -6.10 4.28
C GLY A 153 10.69 -4.76 4.77
N GLY A 154 10.46 -3.81 3.85
CA GLY A 154 9.90 -2.50 4.15
C GLY A 154 9.09 -1.95 2.99
N ILE A 155 8.92 -0.65 2.97
CA ILE A 155 8.28 0.09 1.88
C ILE A 155 9.32 0.95 1.20
N VAL A 156 9.40 0.86 -0.11
CA VAL A 156 10.17 1.75 -0.97
C VAL A 156 9.21 2.75 -1.61
N ALA A 157 9.47 4.04 -1.47
CA ALA A 157 8.74 5.08 -2.16
C ALA A 157 9.71 5.94 -2.97
N PHE A 158 9.50 5.99 -4.28
CA PHE A 158 10.21 6.91 -5.16
C PHE A 158 9.37 8.15 -5.40
N PHE A 159 10.02 9.29 -5.33
CA PHE A 159 9.41 10.58 -5.62
C PHE A 159 10.04 11.18 -6.87
N ASN A 160 9.20 11.51 -7.83
CA ASN A 160 9.58 12.32 -8.97
C ASN A 160 9.31 13.78 -8.63
N LEU A 161 10.31 14.47 -8.10
CA LEU A 161 10.19 15.84 -7.63
C LEU A 161 9.90 16.84 -8.76
N THR A 162 10.13 16.47 -10.00
CA THR A 162 9.79 17.31 -11.16
C THR A 162 8.28 17.30 -11.46
N LEU A 163 7.60 16.21 -11.11
CA LEU A 163 6.14 16.07 -11.25
C LEU A 163 5.38 16.42 -9.97
N SER A 164 6.10 16.63 -8.87
CA SER A 164 5.51 16.94 -7.57
C SER A 164 5.15 18.42 -7.48
N ASP A 165 4.14 18.73 -6.70
CA ASP A 165 3.68 20.07 -6.34
C ASP A 165 4.32 20.59 -5.05
N PHE A 166 5.31 19.87 -4.50
CA PHE A 166 6.03 20.20 -3.27
C PHE A 166 7.55 20.11 -3.47
N SER A 167 8.29 20.84 -2.64
CA SER A 167 9.76 20.80 -2.60
C SER A 167 10.27 19.61 -1.79
N MET A 168 11.59 19.36 -1.88
CA MET A 168 12.24 18.35 -1.02
C MET A 168 12.12 18.71 0.47
N THR A 169 12.15 19.99 0.82
CA THR A 169 11.98 20.46 2.21
C THR A 169 10.59 20.10 2.71
N ASP A 170 9.54 20.42 1.93
CA ASP A 170 8.15 20.11 2.27
C ASP A 170 7.94 18.59 2.41
N LEU A 171 8.56 17.79 1.53
CA LEU A 171 8.52 16.34 1.62
C LEU A 171 9.14 15.85 2.93
N MET A 172 10.32 16.36 3.28
CA MET A 172 11.01 15.98 4.51
C MET A 172 10.19 16.32 5.75
N GLU A 173 9.61 17.52 5.83
CA GLU A 173 8.77 17.92 6.96
C GLU A 173 7.55 17.00 7.11
N ARG A 174 6.83 16.73 6.01
CA ARG A 174 5.67 15.82 6.03
C ARG A 174 6.06 14.39 6.46
N MET A 175 7.20 13.90 6.00
CA MET A 175 7.66 12.55 6.31
C MET A 175 8.20 12.43 7.74
N VAL A 176 8.83 13.47 8.31
CA VAL A 176 9.23 13.48 9.72
C VAL A 176 7.99 13.30 10.60
N HIS A 177 6.94 14.09 10.40
CA HIS A 177 5.69 13.96 11.15
C HIS A 177 5.07 12.56 10.98
N PHE A 178 5.01 12.06 9.76
CA PHE A 178 4.46 10.72 9.50
C PHE A 178 5.23 9.61 10.22
N VAL A 179 6.57 9.69 10.23
CA VAL A 179 7.45 8.70 10.86
C VAL A 179 7.35 8.77 12.39
N GLU A 180 7.31 9.98 12.96
CA GLU A 180 7.13 10.19 14.40
C GLU A 180 5.79 9.63 14.88
N ASP A 181 4.70 9.94 14.17
CA ASP A 181 3.35 9.48 14.51
C ASP A 181 3.19 7.96 14.38
N SER A 182 3.86 7.34 13.40
CA SER A 182 3.76 5.91 13.14
C SER A 182 4.82 5.05 13.83
N SER A 183 5.79 5.67 14.54
CA SER A 183 6.91 4.97 15.19
C SER A 183 7.72 4.06 14.23
N LEU A 184 7.82 4.44 12.96
CA LEU A 184 8.58 3.74 11.94
C LEU A 184 10.01 4.28 11.85
N ASN A 185 10.95 3.44 11.39
CA ASN A 185 12.27 3.90 10.98
C ASN A 185 12.25 4.25 9.50
N ALA A 186 12.83 5.39 9.14
CA ALA A 186 12.88 5.87 7.78
C ALA A 186 14.27 6.32 7.37
N GLY A 187 14.62 6.07 6.13
CA GLY A 187 15.82 6.62 5.51
C GLY A 187 15.49 7.29 4.18
N PHE A 188 16.19 8.39 3.91
CA PHE A 188 16.06 9.15 2.66
C PHE A 188 17.35 9.11 1.85
N SER A 189 17.21 9.00 0.53
CA SER A 189 18.32 9.22 -0.39
C SER A 189 18.54 10.70 -0.64
N ARG A 190 19.69 11.03 -1.21
CA ARG A 190 19.89 12.34 -1.86
C ARG A 190 19.06 12.43 -3.13
N CYS A 191 18.68 13.66 -3.51
CA CYS A 191 18.10 13.93 -4.81
C CYS A 191 19.14 13.72 -5.91
N MET A 192 18.75 13.01 -6.96
CA MET A 192 19.61 12.76 -8.13
C MET A 192 18.79 12.90 -9.40
N ASN A 193 19.42 13.45 -10.43
CA ASN A 193 18.81 13.52 -11.75
C ASN A 193 18.90 12.16 -12.44
N GLY A 194 17.82 11.82 -13.13
CA GLY A 194 17.74 10.64 -13.97
C GLY A 194 17.41 9.35 -13.24
N HIS A 195 16.54 8.59 -13.86
CA HIS A 195 16.10 7.29 -13.35
C HIS A 195 17.18 6.20 -13.36
N MET A 196 18.35 6.43 -13.97
CA MET A 196 19.52 5.56 -13.83
C MET A 196 20.01 5.41 -12.40
N ASN A 197 19.69 6.36 -11.52
CA ASN A 197 20.16 6.40 -10.15
C ASN A 197 19.16 5.78 -9.16
N LEU A 198 18.01 5.28 -9.59
CA LEU A 198 16.94 4.79 -8.69
C LEU A 198 17.43 3.68 -7.74
N ARG A 199 18.20 2.71 -8.27
CA ARG A 199 18.78 1.66 -7.42
C ARG A 199 19.78 2.22 -6.42
N ARG A 200 20.62 3.16 -6.83
CA ARG A 200 21.59 3.82 -5.93
C ARG A 200 20.88 4.61 -4.85
N GLN A 201 19.78 5.28 -5.20
CA GLN A 201 18.94 5.99 -4.24
C GLN A 201 18.30 5.04 -3.23
N TYR A 202 17.78 3.90 -3.67
CA TYR A 202 17.25 2.87 -2.77
C TYR A 202 18.33 2.37 -1.78
N ILE A 203 19.55 2.07 -2.26
CA ILE A 203 20.65 1.62 -1.41
C ILE A 203 21.05 2.70 -0.39
N GLN A 204 20.96 3.98 -0.75
CA GLN A 204 21.24 5.08 0.17
C GLN A 204 20.15 5.29 1.21
N ALA A 205 18.90 5.02 0.86
CA ALA A 205 17.76 5.20 1.74
C ALA A 205 17.61 4.03 2.74
N LYS A 206 18.04 2.83 2.36
CA LYS A 206 18.03 1.63 3.20
C LYS A 206 19.18 1.61 4.21
#